data_f714bc5d21c20fbdf71d4ce3d1fe7702
#
_entry.id   f714bc5d21c20fbdf71d4ce3d1fe7702
#
_cell.length_a   1.000
_cell.length_b   1.000
_cell.length_c   1.000
_cell.angle_alpha   90.00
_cell.angle_beta   90.00
_cell.angle_gamma   90.00
#
_symmetry.space_group_name_H-M   'P 1'
#
loop_
_entity.id
_entity.type
_entity.pdbx_description
1 polymer ?
#
loop_
_entity_poly.entity_id
_entity_poly.type
_entity_poly.pdbx_seq_one_letter_code
_entity_poly.pdbx_strand_id
1 'polypeptide(L)'
;MIGRVRGTLVDRSTEVALVDVAGVGYQVMMSPQDLFALPSIGQEVVVHTHLHVREDQLALYGFVDSASRDMFIVLLGASGVGPKLALAMLATLGANELRSAVLTDDVAALTAVPGIGTRTAQKLVLDLRARLDLPDGALPPSDSTLSSVRDALEGLGYVAQEIREAISGLDAAAPVEELLRTALQRLGRP
;
A
#
# COMPACT_ATOMS: atom_id res chain seq x y z
N MET A 1 -3.24 -8.70 16.91
CA MET A 1 -3.46 -7.72 15.81
C MET A 1 -4.38 -8.34 14.78
N ILE A 2 -5.41 -7.62 14.29
CA ILE A 2 -6.37 -8.12 13.30
C ILE A 2 -5.93 -7.59 11.93
N GLY A 3 -5.28 -8.45 11.13
CA GLY A 3 -4.70 -8.05 9.84
C GLY A 3 -5.57 -8.36 8.62
N ARG A 4 -6.59 -9.21 8.79
CA ARG A 4 -7.55 -9.58 7.74
C ARG A 4 -8.82 -10.12 8.38
N VAL A 5 -9.97 -9.74 7.81
CA VAL A 5 -11.27 -10.29 8.17
C VAL A 5 -11.89 -10.94 6.94
N ARG A 6 -12.36 -12.18 7.06
CA ARG A 6 -13.14 -12.89 6.04
C ARG A 6 -14.46 -13.32 6.63
N GLY A 7 -15.55 -12.96 6.00
CA GLY A 7 -16.88 -13.27 6.48
C GLY A 7 -17.97 -12.81 5.53
N THR A 8 -19.20 -12.71 6.02
CA THR A 8 -20.35 -12.25 5.25
C THR A 8 -20.55 -10.75 5.46
N LEU A 9 -20.65 -9.97 4.39
CA LEU A 9 -21.04 -8.57 4.47
C LEU A 9 -22.52 -8.48 4.86
N VAL A 10 -22.81 -8.04 6.08
CA VAL A 10 -24.20 -7.96 6.59
C VAL A 10 -24.79 -6.56 6.53
N ASP A 11 -23.94 -5.53 6.56
CA ASP A 11 -24.38 -4.13 6.41
C ASP A 11 -23.27 -3.25 5.85
N ARG A 12 -23.65 -2.14 5.21
CA ARG A 12 -22.73 -1.17 4.64
C ARG A 12 -23.34 0.23 4.70
N SER A 13 -22.66 1.14 5.39
CA SER A 13 -22.97 2.57 5.42
C SER A 13 -22.03 3.37 4.50
N THR A 14 -21.95 4.69 4.68
CA THR A 14 -21.05 5.57 3.93
C THR A 14 -19.58 5.50 4.39
N GLU A 15 -19.32 5.00 5.59
CA GLU A 15 -17.97 5.00 6.20
C GLU A 15 -17.61 3.66 6.85
N VAL A 16 -18.57 2.74 6.97
CA VAL A 16 -18.40 1.49 7.73
C VAL A 16 -19.02 0.32 6.99
N ALA A 17 -18.29 -0.79 6.94
CA ALA A 17 -18.81 -2.11 6.61
C ALA A 17 -18.96 -2.94 7.88
N LEU A 18 -20.05 -3.71 8.00
CA LEU A 18 -20.25 -4.71 9.04
C LEU A 18 -20.05 -6.11 8.44
N VAL A 19 -19.04 -6.80 8.91
CA VAL A 19 -18.68 -8.15 8.45
C VAL A 19 -18.94 -9.15 9.57
N ASP A 20 -19.85 -10.11 9.34
CA ASP A 20 -20.09 -11.22 10.25
C ASP A 20 -19.06 -12.33 10.03
N VAL A 21 -18.41 -12.73 11.10
CA VAL A 21 -17.48 -13.85 11.14
C VAL A 21 -17.93 -14.83 12.22
N ALA A 22 -18.65 -15.85 11.85
CA ALA A 22 -19.16 -16.88 12.75
C ALA A 22 -19.97 -16.32 13.94
N GLY A 23 -20.82 -15.32 13.69
CA GLY A 23 -21.67 -14.70 14.71
C GLY A 23 -21.04 -13.51 15.43
N VAL A 24 -19.80 -13.12 15.07
CA VAL A 24 -19.15 -11.90 15.56
C VAL A 24 -19.16 -10.83 14.48
N GLY A 25 -19.86 -9.71 14.73
CA GLY A 25 -19.92 -8.57 13.82
C GLY A 25 -18.73 -7.64 13.98
N TYR A 26 -17.87 -7.55 12.94
CA TYR A 26 -16.75 -6.61 12.89
C TYR A 26 -17.19 -5.34 12.17
N GLN A 27 -17.16 -4.20 12.87
CA GLN A 27 -17.30 -2.89 12.26
C GLN A 27 -15.96 -2.43 11.70
N VAL A 28 -15.88 -2.26 10.38
CA VAL A 28 -14.65 -1.92 9.67
C VAL A 28 -14.83 -0.56 9.01
N MET A 29 -14.05 0.43 9.43
CA MET A 29 -14.02 1.75 8.81
C MET A 29 -13.26 1.68 7.49
N MET A 30 -13.87 2.17 6.42
CA MET A 30 -13.31 2.11 5.06
C MET A 30 -13.57 3.41 4.32
N SER A 31 -12.79 3.67 3.28
CA SER A 31 -13.09 4.77 2.37
C SER A 31 -14.41 4.53 1.62
N PRO A 32 -15.13 5.57 1.21
CA PRO A 32 -16.33 5.41 0.38
C PRO A 32 -16.05 4.64 -0.92
N GLN A 33 -14.88 4.80 -1.50
CA GLN A 33 -14.45 4.10 -2.72
C GLN A 33 -14.29 2.59 -2.45
N ASP A 34 -13.61 2.21 -1.36
CA ASP A 34 -13.45 0.80 -0.97
C ASP A 34 -14.80 0.17 -0.62
N LEU A 35 -15.67 0.90 0.10
CA LEU A 35 -17.02 0.43 0.41
C LEU A 35 -17.85 0.17 -0.84
N PHE A 36 -17.71 1.02 -1.87
CA PHE A 36 -18.40 0.83 -3.14
C PHE A 36 -17.90 -0.41 -3.89
N ALA A 37 -16.60 -0.72 -3.78
CA ALA A 37 -15.98 -1.89 -4.39
C ALA A 37 -16.32 -3.22 -3.71
N LEU A 38 -16.91 -3.21 -2.50
CA LEU A 38 -17.34 -4.42 -1.81
C LEU A 38 -18.50 -5.12 -2.56
N PRO A 39 -18.61 -6.44 -2.41
CA PRO A 39 -19.72 -7.20 -2.98
C PRO A 39 -21.08 -6.80 -2.36
N SER A 40 -22.17 -7.38 -2.88
CA SER A 40 -23.51 -7.14 -2.33
C SER A 40 -23.65 -7.69 -0.91
N ILE A 41 -24.53 -7.06 -0.11
CA ILE A 41 -24.89 -7.55 1.23
C ILE A 41 -25.36 -9.01 1.14
N GLY A 42 -24.95 -9.83 2.08
CA GLY A 42 -25.16 -11.28 2.12
C GLY A 42 -24.09 -12.12 1.43
N GLN A 43 -23.15 -11.50 0.70
CA GLN A 43 -22.03 -12.19 0.06
C GLN A 43 -20.78 -12.25 0.93
N GLU A 44 -19.92 -13.23 0.65
CA GLU A 44 -18.62 -13.34 1.31
C GLU A 44 -17.71 -12.21 0.87
N VAL A 45 -16.99 -11.66 1.84
CA VAL A 45 -16.01 -10.60 1.65
C VAL A 45 -14.71 -10.91 2.37
N VAL A 46 -13.60 -10.48 1.78
CA VAL A 46 -12.28 -10.45 2.42
C VAL A 46 -11.84 -9.00 2.49
N VAL A 47 -11.53 -8.52 3.69
CA VAL A 47 -11.07 -7.15 3.94
C VAL A 47 -9.71 -7.23 4.61
N HIS A 48 -8.71 -6.55 4.05
CA HIS A 48 -7.40 -6.35 4.69
C HIS A 48 -7.54 -5.28 5.74
N THR A 49 -7.08 -5.54 6.98
CA THR A 49 -7.41 -4.67 8.11
C THR A 49 -6.18 -4.21 8.88
N HIS A 50 -6.32 -3.03 9.49
CA HIS A 50 -5.41 -2.50 10.49
C HIS A 50 -6.19 -2.15 11.75
N LEU A 51 -5.83 -2.75 12.89
CA LEU A 51 -6.40 -2.41 14.19
C LEU A 51 -5.64 -1.25 14.79
N HIS A 52 -6.29 -0.10 14.90
CA HIS A 52 -5.77 1.08 15.56
C HIS A 52 -6.25 1.11 17.01
N VAL A 53 -5.29 1.05 17.94
CA VAL A 53 -5.55 0.99 19.37
C VAL A 53 -5.18 2.33 20.01
N ARG A 54 -6.12 2.92 20.74
CA ARG A 54 -5.92 4.06 21.63
C ARG A 54 -6.42 3.71 23.02
N GLU A 55 -6.12 4.54 24.00
CA GLU A 55 -6.52 4.31 25.40
C GLU A 55 -8.05 4.16 25.57
N ASP A 56 -8.82 4.91 24.76
CA ASP A 56 -10.26 5.03 24.83
C ASP A 56 -10.99 4.35 23.65
N GLN A 57 -10.28 3.84 22.66
CA GLN A 57 -10.90 3.35 21.44
C GLN A 57 -10.10 2.24 20.73
N LEU A 58 -10.84 1.21 20.29
CA LEU A 58 -10.40 0.22 19.31
C LEU A 58 -11.10 0.49 17.99
N ALA A 59 -10.34 0.85 16.95
CA ALA A 59 -10.89 1.11 15.63
C ALA A 59 -10.27 0.19 14.59
N LEU A 60 -11.09 -0.51 13.82
CA LEU A 60 -10.64 -1.39 12.74
C LEU A 60 -10.82 -0.66 11.41
N TYR A 61 -9.71 -0.44 10.70
CA TYR A 61 -9.67 0.16 9.37
C TYR A 61 -9.51 -0.93 8.32
N GLY A 62 -10.24 -0.85 7.20
CA GLY A 62 -10.27 -1.87 6.17
C GLY A 62 -9.98 -1.34 4.78
N PHE A 63 -9.44 -2.24 3.94
CA PHE A 63 -8.99 -1.98 2.58
C PHE A 63 -9.30 -3.18 1.70
N VAL A 64 -9.57 -2.93 0.43
CA VAL A 64 -9.84 -4.00 -0.54
C VAL A 64 -8.60 -4.81 -0.89
N ASP A 65 -7.40 -4.24 -0.71
CA ASP A 65 -6.12 -4.88 -0.99
C ASP A 65 -5.08 -4.65 0.11
N SER A 66 -4.02 -5.46 0.11
CA SER A 66 -2.94 -5.38 1.10
C SER A 66 -2.04 -4.17 0.90
N ALA A 67 -1.84 -3.71 -0.35
CA ALA A 67 -0.97 -2.58 -0.64
C ALA A 67 -1.54 -1.28 -0.06
N SER A 68 -2.86 -1.08 -0.17
CA SER A 68 -3.56 0.04 0.46
C SER A 68 -3.48 0.00 1.98
N ARG A 69 -3.64 -1.19 2.60
CA ARG A 69 -3.44 -1.37 4.04
C ARG A 69 -2.01 -1.03 4.47
N ASP A 70 -1.01 -1.50 3.74
CA ASP A 70 0.39 -1.29 4.09
C ASP A 70 0.78 0.18 3.93
N MET A 71 0.30 0.84 2.87
CA MET A 71 0.45 2.28 2.72
C MET A 71 -0.23 3.06 3.84
N PHE A 72 -1.44 2.65 4.29
CA PHE A 72 -2.10 3.26 5.44
C PHE A 72 -1.24 3.23 6.69
N ILE A 73 -0.56 2.10 6.96
CA ILE A 73 0.34 1.95 8.11
C ILE A 73 1.54 2.91 7.99
N VAL A 74 2.11 3.03 6.80
CA VAL A 74 3.20 3.99 6.52
C VAL A 74 2.74 5.43 6.76
N LEU A 75 1.55 5.79 6.28
CA LEU A 75 0.96 7.11 6.46
C LEU A 75 0.73 7.47 7.93
N LEU A 76 0.24 6.53 8.75
CA LEU A 76 0.05 6.73 10.19
C LEU A 76 1.36 7.02 10.93
N GLY A 77 2.48 6.59 10.40
CA GLY A 77 3.80 6.91 10.95
C GLY A 77 4.24 8.35 10.67
N ALA A 78 3.68 9.04 9.68
CA ALA A 78 4.07 10.40 9.34
C ALA A 78 3.50 11.43 10.33
N SER A 79 4.32 12.46 10.62
CA SER A 79 3.93 13.51 11.58
C SER A 79 2.71 14.30 11.10
N GLY A 80 1.66 14.31 11.91
CA GLY A 80 0.40 15.02 11.62
C GLY A 80 -0.60 14.25 10.77
N VAL A 81 -0.32 12.97 10.44
CA VAL A 81 -1.25 12.11 9.72
C VAL A 81 -1.96 11.17 10.72
N GLY A 82 -3.24 11.44 10.93
CA GLY A 82 -4.12 10.53 11.66
C GLY A 82 -4.88 9.60 10.71
N PRO A 83 -5.63 8.61 11.24
CA PRO A 83 -6.35 7.63 10.43
C PRO A 83 -7.31 8.25 9.41
N LYS A 84 -8.02 9.30 9.80
CA LYS A 84 -8.98 9.98 8.91
C LYS A 84 -8.29 10.62 7.70
N LEU A 85 -7.15 11.28 7.92
CA LEU A 85 -6.37 11.88 6.83
C LEU A 85 -5.71 10.80 5.96
N ALA A 86 -5.19 9.74 6.56
CA ALA A 86 -4.62 8.61 5.83
C ALA A 86 -5.65 7.94 4.90
N LEU A 87 -6.89 7.72 5.37
CA LEU A 87 -7.98 7.24 4.52
C LEU A 87 -8.31 8.21 3.38
N ALA A 88 -8.37 9.52 3.67
CA ALA A 88 -8.63 10.54 2.63
C ALA A 88 -7.52 10.57 1.57
N MET A 89 -6.26 10.43 1.97
CA MET A 89 -5.12 10.34 1.04
C MET A 89 -5.24 9.11 0.12
N LEU A 90 -5.53 7.95 0.69
CA LEU A 90 -5.72 6.71 -0.08
C LEU A 90 -6.95 6.76 -0.98
N ALA A 91 -8.05 7.36 -0.52
CA ALA A 91 -9.25 7.54 -1.34
C ALA A 91 -9.04 8.49 -2.52
N THR A 92 -8.14 9.49 -2.38
CA THR A 92 -7.89 10.49 -3.42
C THR A 92 -6.89 9.99 -4.45
N LEU A 93 -5.80 9.38 -4.02
CA LEU A 93 -4.66 9.03 -4.88
C LEU A 93 -4.46 7.51 -5.05
N GLY A 94 -4.92 6.70 -4.09
CA GLY A 94 -4.54 5.29 -4.04
C GLY A 94 -3.09 5.05 -3.62
N ALA A 95 -2.75 3.80 -3.30
CA ALA A 95 -1.44 3.46 -2.75
C ALA A 95 -0.28 3.69 -3.74
N ASN A 96 -0.48 3.32 -5.00
CA ASN A 96 0.57 3.41 -6.03
C ASN A 96 0.86 4.86 -6.41
N GLU A 97 -0.19 5.69 -6.58
CA GLU A 97 -0.03 7.09 -6.93
C GLU A 97 0.58 7.89 -5.77
N LEU A 98 0.19 7.60 -4.52
CA LEU A 98 0.85 8.16 -3.33
C LEU A 98 2.34 7.84 -3.30
N ARG A 99 2.71 6.59 -3.55
CA ARG A 99 4.11 6.18 -3.64
C ARG A 99 4.85 6.93 -4.75
N SER A 100 4.24 7.03 -5.93
CA SER A 100 4.79 7.79 -7.06
C SER A 100 4.98 9.25 -6.72
N ALA A 101 3.97 9.91 -6.15
CA ALA A 101 4.04 11.32 -5.76
C ALA A 101 5.16 11.60 -4.75
N VAL A 102 5.38 10.70 -3.80
CA VAL A 102 6.49 10.81 -2.83
C VAL A 102 7.85 10.66 -3.54
N LEU A 103 7.97 9.73 -4.49
CA LEU A 103 9.21 9.50 -5.23
C LEU A 103 9.62 10.67 -6.13
N THR A 104 8.63 11.27 -6.80
CA THR A 104 8.83 12.34 -7.76
C THR A 104 8.73 13.74 -7.14
N ASP A 105 8.63 13.85 -5.80
CA ASP A 105 8.40 15.11 -5.07
C ASP A 105 7.16 15.87 -5.58
N ASP A 106 6.11 15.15 -6.00
CA ASP A 106 4.89 15.77 -6.52
C ASP A 106 4.01 16.33 -5.39
N VAL A 107 4.38 17.51 -4.94
CA VAL A 107 3.64 18.27 -3.93
C VAL A 107 2.23 18.62 -4.42
N ALA A 108 2.05 18.81 -5.73
CA ALA A 108 0.74 19.17 -6.31
C ALA A 108 -0.27 18.01 -6.15
N ALA A 109 0.13 16.77 -6.42
CA ALA A 109 -0.70 15.60 -6.21
C ALA A 109 -1.17 15.50 -4.75
N LEU A 110 -0.27 15.69 -3.78
CA LEU A 110 -0.64 15.63 -2.35
C LEU A 110 -1.56 16.78 -1.93
N THR A 111 -1.47 17.96 -2.53
CA THR A 111 -2.38 19.08 -2.23
C THR A 111 -3.80 18.88 -2.79
N ALA A 112 -4.00 17.92 -3.70
CA ALA A 112 -5.35 17.52 -4.14
C ALA A 112 -6.17 16.85 -3.03
N VAL A 113 -5.49 16.34 -1.99
CA VAL A 113 -6.16 15.72 -0.83
C VAL A 113 -6.79 16.79 0.06
N PRO A 114 -8.10 16.72 0.36
CA PRO A 114 -8.75 17.67 1.26
C PRO A 114 -8.04 17.73 2.62
N GLY A 115 -7.69 18.94 3.06
CA GLY A 115 -7.01 19.17 4.33
C GLY A 115 -5.47 19.17 4.25
N ILE A 116 -4.89 18.95 3.09
CA ILE A 116 -3.44 19.05 2.88
C ILE A 116 -3.12 20.33 2.09
N GLY A 117 -2.48 21.30 2.78
CA GLY A 117 -1.91 22.49 2.13
C GLY A 117 -0.47 22.26 1.68
N THR A 118 0.08 23.18 0.88
CA THR A 118 1.43 23.09 0.28
C THR A 118 2.53 22.80 1.33
N ARG A 119 2.51 23.50 2.47
CA ARG A 119 3.51 23.28 3.54
C ARG A 119 3.42 21.88 4.14
N THR A 120 2.20 21.38 4.35
CA THR A 120 1.96 20.02 4.87
C THR A 120 2.40 18.98 3.84
N ALA A 121 2.07 19.18 2.56
CA ALA A 121 2.48 18.29 1.47
C ALA A 121 4.01 18.18 1.36
N GLN A 122 4.73 19.30 1.39
CA GLN A 122 6.20 19.31 1.37
C GLN A 122 6.81 18.53 2.54
N LYS A 123 6.28 18.73 3.77
CA LYS A 123 6.74 17.98 4.94
C LYS A 123 6.41 16.49 4.82
N LEU A 124 5.21 16.15 4.33
CA LEU A 124 4.79 14.77 4.14
C LEU A 124 5.65 14.02 3.13
N VAL A 125 6.04 14.65 2.02
CA VAL A 125 6.96 14.03 1.04
C VAL A 125 8.26 13.62 1.72
N LEU A 126 8.88 14.50 2.52
CA LEU A 126 10.13 14.20 3.23
C LEU A 126 9.95 13.08 4.27
N ASP A 127 8.89 13.17 5.10
CA ASP A 127 8.61 12.17 6.14
C ASP A 127 8.31 10.77 5.53
N LEU A 128 7.53 10.73 4.44
CA LEU A 128 7.13 9.49 3.79
C LEU A 128 8.27 8.86 3.00
N ARG A 129 9.13 9.67 2.36
CA ARG A 129 10.31 9.16 1.65
C ARG A 129 11.22 8.38 2.58
N ALA A 130 11.50 8.91 3.78
CA ALA A 130 12.32 8.24 4.79
C ALA A 130 11.69 6.94 5.31
N ARG A 131 10.35 6.82 5.27
CA ARG A 131 9.61 5.64 5.78
C ARG A 131 9.36 4.57 4.73
N LEU A 132 9.33 4.96 3.47
CA LEU A 132 9.17 4.01 2.37
C LEU A 132 10.47 3.29 2.01
N ASP A 133 11.58 3.55 2.75
CA ASP A 133 12.92 3.02 2.49
C ASP A 133 13.32 3.12 1.00
N LEU A 134 12.90 4.23 0.37
CA LEU A 134 13.17 4.44 -1.04
C LEU A 134 14.59 5.00 -1.18
N PRO A 135 15.53 4.28 -1.78
CA PRO A 135 16.82 4.85 -2.15
C PRO A 135 16.61 6.02 -3.12
N ASP A 136 17.39 7.09 -2.97
CA ASP A 136 17.36 8.24 -3.88
C ASP A 136 17.42 7.75 -5.34
N GLY A 137 16.40 8.11 -6.12
CA GLY A 137 16.28 7.71 -7.53
C GLY A 137 15.58 6.37 -7.80
N ALA A 138 14.97 5.74 -6.81
CA ALA A 138 14.12 4.58 -7.08
C ALA A 138 12.82 5.01 -7.77
N LEU A 139 12.64 4.55 -9.01
CA LEU A 139 11.35 4.67 -9.71
C LEU A 139 10.27 3.84 -8.96
N PRO A 140 8.99 4.29 -8.96
CA PRO A 140 7.92 3.51 -8.39
C PRO A 140 7.90 2.12 -9.04
N PRO A 141 7.53 1.06 -8.31
CA PRO A 141 7.25 -0.21 -8.94
C PRO A 141 6.07 0.01 -9.90
N SER A 142 6.39 0.18 -11.19
CA SER A 142 5.42 -0.10 -12.22
C SER A 142 5.08 -1.58 -12.09
N ASP A 143 3.86 -2.01 -12.46
CA ASP A 143 3.51 -3.43 -12.63
C ASP A 143 4.34 -4.08 -13.74
N SER A 144 5.63 -3.80 -13.77
CA SER A 144 6.56 -4.29 -14.76
C SER A 144 7.11 -5.63 -14.29
N THR A 145 7.29 -6.52 -15.23
CA THR A 145 7.91 -7.83 -15.07
C THR A 145 9.24 -7.74 -14.29
N LEU A 146 9.99 -6.64 -14.46
CA LEU A 146 11.22 -6.34 -13.74
C LEU A 146 11.03 -6.04 -12.24
N SER A 147 9.87 -5.50 -11.83
CA SER A 147 9.54 -5.31 -10.41
C SER A 147 9.38 -6.65 -9.70
N SER A 148 8.65 -7.57 -10.31
CA SER A 148 8.46 -8.92 -9.77
C SER A 148 9.78 -9.69 -9.63
N VAL A 149 10.71 -9.49 -10.58
CA VAL A 149 12.06 -10.07 -10.51
C VAL A 149 12.87 -9.47 -9.36
N ARG A 150 12.79 -8.16 -9.15
CA ARG A 150 13.44 -7.48 -8.02
C ARG A 150 12.95 -8.02 -6.68
N ASP A 151 11.63 -8.07 -6.48
CA ASP A 151 11.02 -8.54 -5.24
C ASP A 151 11.40 -9.99 -4.93
N ALA A 152 11.50 -10.83 -5.97
CA ALA A 152 11.96 -12.20 -5.83
C ALA A 152 13.44 -12.28 -5.40
N LEU A 153 14.32 -11.45 -5.96
CA LEU A 153 15.74 -11.41 -5.61
C LEU A 153 15.98 -10.82 -4.21
N GLU A 154 15.21 -9.80 -3.80
CA GLU A 154 15.21 -9.28 -2.42
C GLU A 154 14.76 -10.36 -1.43
N GLY A 155 13.70 -11.11 -1.76
CA GLY A 155 13.24 -12.25 -0.96
C GLY A 155 14.29 -13.37 -0.82
N LEU A 156 15.23 -13.49 -1.77
CA LEU A 156 16.37 -14.41 -1.72
C LEU A 156 17.58 -13.84 -0.97
N GLY A 157 17.49 -12.58 -0.48
CA GLY A 157 18.51 -11.96 0.37
C GLY A 157 19.61 -11.19 -0.37
N TYR A 158 19.47 -10.95 -1.67
CA TYR A 158 20.42 -10.12 -2.43
C TYR A 158 20.25 -8.64 -2.09
N VAL A 159 21.36 -7.89 -2.04
CA VAL A 159 21.31 -6.46 -1.74
C VAL A 159 20.92 -5.61 -2.97
N ALA A 160 20.33 -4.44 -2.75
CA ALA A 160 19.78 -3.60 -3.81
C ALA A 160 20.77 -3.22 -4.93
N GLN A 161 22.07 -3.18 -4.63
CA GLN A 161 23.11 -2.90 -5.63
C GLN A 161 23.33 -4.09 -6.57
N GLU A 162 23.45 -5.30 -6.03
CA GLU A 162 23.60 -6.55 -6.79
C GLU A 162 22.38 -6.77 -7.70
N ILE A 163 21.18 -6.52 -7.17
CA ILE A 163 19.92 -6.64 -7.93
C ILE A 163 19.92 -5.68 -9.11
N ARG A 164 20.31 -4.42 -8.91
CA ARG A 164 20.38 -3.42 -10.00
C ARG A 164 21.33 -3.84 -11.11
N GLU A 165 22.50 -4.35 -10.75
CA GLU A 165 23.49 -4.84 -11.71
C GLU A 165 22.95 -6.07 -12.47
N ALA A 166 22.29 -7.00 -11.76
CA ALA A 166 21.76 -8.22 -12.34
C ALA A 166 20.61 -7.97 -13.33
N ILE A 167 19.71 -7.02 -13.04
CA ILE A 167 18.55 -6.71 -13.90
C ILE A 167 18.86 -5.65 -14.97
N SER A 168 20.00 -5.00 -14.91
CA SER A 168 20.39 -3.95 -15.86
C SER A 168 20.44 -4.52 -17.29
N GLY A 169 19.72 -3.87 -18.22
CA GLY A 169 19.68 -4.25 -19.63
C GLY A 169 18.90 -5.54 -19.94
N LEU A 170 18.08 -6.03 -19.02
CA LEU A 170 17.10 -7.09 -19.32
C LEU A 170 15.88 -6.49 -20.04
N ASP A 171 15.34 -7.26 -21.00
CA ASP A 171 14.14 -6.85 -21.73
C ASP A 171 12.89 -7.04 -20.88
N ALA A 172 12.29 -5.93 -20.42
CA ALA A 172 11.08 -5.94 -19.58
C ALA A 172 9.86 -6.63 -20.23
N ALA A 173 9.89 -6.91 -21.54
CA ALA A 173 8.82 -7.63 -22.24
C ALA A 173 8.93 -9.17 -22.10
N ALA A 174 10.06 -9.68 -21.60
CA ALA A 174 10.26 -11.11 -21.42
C ALA A 174 9.48 -11.65 -20.19
N PRO A 175 9.13 -12.96 -20.16
CA PRO A 175 8.48 -13.59 -19.01
C PRO A 175 9.30 -13.47 -17.72
N VAL A 176 8.61 -13.26 -16.56
CA VAL A 176 9.25 -13.11 -15.22
C VAL A 176 10.24 -14.25 -14.92
N GLU A 177 9.87 -15.48 -15.26
CA GLU A 177 10.69 -16.69 -15.00
C GLU A 177 12.02 -16.67 -15.76
N GLU A 178 12.01 -16.18 -17.00
CA GLU A 178 13.21 -16.08 -17.83
C GLU A 178 14.12 -14.96 -17.34
N LEU A 179 13.55 -13.82 -16.98
CA LEU A 179 14.29 -12.69 -16.41
C LEU A 179 14.91 -13.05 -15.07
N LEU A 180 14.16 -13.72 -14.19
CA LEU A 180 14.64 -14.17 -12.89
C LEU A 180 15.82 -15.17 -13.05
N ARG A 181 15.67 -16.12 -13.96
CA ARG A 181 16.74 -17.08 -14.25
C ARG A 181 18.01 -16.38 -14.75
N THR A 182 17.87 -15.42 -15.66
CA THR A 182 18.99 -14.67 -16.20
C THR A 182 19.67 -13.81 -15.13
N ALA A 183 18.87 -13.14 -14.27
CA ALA A 183 19.40 -12.35 -13.16
C ALA A 183 20.16 -13.23 -12.15
N LEU A 184 19.62 -14.39 -11.77
CA LEU A 184 20.29 -15.35 -10.88
C LEU A 184 21.59 -15.90 -11.47
N GLN A 185 21.63 -16.15 -12.80
CA GLN A 185 22.88 -16.56 -13.47
C GLN A 185 23.94 -15.48 -13.42
N ARG A 186 23.57 -14.20 -13.50
CA ARG A 186 24.52 -13.08 -13.37
C ARG A 186 25.04 -12.94 -11.94
N LEU A 187 24.17 -13.16 -10.93
CA LEU A 187 24.52 -13.11 -9.52
C LEU A 187 25.32 -14.32 -9.04
N GLY A 188 25.12 -15.48 -9.67
CA GLY A 188 25.82 -16.74 -9.32
C GLY A 188 27.18 -16.93 -9.98
N ARG A 189 27.75 -15.93 -10.66
CA ARG A 189 29.13 -16.01 -11.19
C ARG A 189 30.14 -15.68 -10.10
N PRO A 190 31.10 -16.59 -9.84
CA PRO A 190 32.22 -16.33 -8.95
C PRO A 190 33.15 -15.23 -9.48
#